data_184a9a87a777b3eee8e67bd2081d7d93
#
_entry.id   184a9a87a777b3eee8e67bd2081d7d93
#
_cell.length_a   1.000
_cell.length_b   1.000
_cell.length_c   1.000
_cell.angle_alpha   90.00
_cell.angle_beta   90.00
_cell.angle_gamma   90.00
#
_symmetry.space_group_name_H-M   'P 1'
#
loop_
_entity.id
_entity.type
_entity.pdbx_description
1 polymer ?
#
loop_
_entity_poly.entity_id
_entity_poly.type
_entity_poly.pdbx_seq_one_letter_code
_entity_poly.pdbx_strand_id
1 'polypeptide(L)'
;MLVHDLIRRGKPDAIALVDHDRRFTYQEFAEAVTNCRDRLFAAGVRMGDRVGIFSRNSAEFIFAYFGIASLGALAVPINFQLSNREIAFIIKDAGIRFLMTYEPLNLVDAMAQLRCDLRVQQLDIRVCGNKKEGIDPAPALADTFDDHHPCVIIYTSGTTGTPKGAVLSHRNLTYNTWQMEWMGCQPEHRVLCVLPMYHCFGWTCSVLYPLYVGARVVVLDQFTPKETIATIRDEGVTDLYIVPSICSLLTKLASAEDMKTVRLVVSGGTTLPMKIQTDFTEKFGVSICEGYGLSESSPVVTMNPPGKAKTGSIGPAVPGIRWRIVDANNDDVPHGETGEFIVKGENIMLGYWNLPEATHEALRGGWLHTGDVARVDPDGYLYIVDRLKDMIISMGENIYPREVEELVYQFPGIAEAAVIGIEDKLRGQAGACFYSLHPGATISIRELKKFLQANLALYKIPREFHELPHLPRTATGKIAKRAILKEFMEQKALGKAK
;
A
#
# COMPACT_ATOMS: atom_id res chain seq x y z
N MET A 1 22.10 7.26 -3.86
CA MET A 1 21.39 7.85 -5.03
C MET A 1 20.15 8.57 -4.51
N LEU A 2 19.91 9.80 -4.97
CA LEU A 2 18.71 10.56 -4.60
C LEU A 2 17.50 10.13 -5.46
N VAL A 3 16.30 10.24 -4.91
CA VAL A 3 15.07 9.83 -5.64
C VAL A 3 14.90 10.61 -6.95
N HIS A 4 15.22 11.90 -6.97
CA HIS A 4 15.11 12.71 -8.18
C HIS A 4 16.17 12.39 -9.25
N ASP A 5 17.22 11.62 -8.93
CA ASP A 5 18.18 11.15 -9.93
C ASP A 5 17.61 10.03 -10.82
N LEU A 6 16.51 9.40 -10.41
CA LEU A 6 15.84 8.34 -11.19
C LEU A 6 15.45 8.82 -12.59
N ILE A 7 15.16 10.10 -12.76
CA ILE A 7 14.83 10.69 -14.07
C ILE A 7 15.97 10.53 -15.08
N ARG A 8 17.22 10.45 -14.62
CA ARG A 8 18.41 10.32 -15.47
C ARG A 8 18.71 8.88 -15.91
N ARG A 9 17.89 7.91 -15.46
CA ARG A 9 18.08 6.49 -15.77
C ARG A 9 17.59 6.11 -17.16
N GLY A 10 16.53 6.77 -17.65
CA GLY A 10 16.00 6.53 -19.00
C GLY A 10 16.75 7.33 -20.08
N LYS A 11 16.64 6.88 -21.33
CA LYS A 11 17.15 7.63 -22.47
C LYS A 11 16.34 8.95 -22.62
N PRO A 12 16.99 10.09 -22.89
CA PRO A 12 16.32 11.40 -22.93
C PRO A 12 15.11 11.46 -23.86
N ASP A 13 15.17 10.81 -25.00
CA ASP A 13 14.14 10.76 -26.06
C ASP A 13 13.09 9.66 -25.86
N ALA A 14 13.32 8.73 -24.93
CA ALA A 14 12.34 7.69 -24.62
C ALA A 14 11.17 8.26 -23.81
N ILE A 15 9.96 7.74 -24.04
CA ILE A 15 8.77 8.12 -23.26
C ILE A 15 8.90 7.58 -21.83
N ALA A 16 8.92 8.51 -20.86
CA ALA A 16 8.92 8.20 -19.43
C ALA A 16 7.51 8.05 -18.87
N LEU A 17 6.62 8.99 -19.23
CA LEU A 17 5.27 9.06 -18.67
C LEU A 17 4.23 9.14 -19.79
N VAL A 18 3.12 8.42 -19.60
CA VAL A 18 1.88 8.57 -20.36
C VAL A 18 0.78 8.89 -19.36
N ASP A 19 0.08 9.98 -19.55
CA ASP A 19 -1.03 10.43 -18.72
C ASP A 19 -2.19 10.84 -19.64
N HIS A 20 -3.13 9.95 -19.86
CA HIS A 20 -4.15 10.04 -20.90
C HIS A 20 -3.52 10.28 -22.30
N ASP A 21 -3.87 11.36 -22.96
CA ASP A 21 -3.33 11.73 -24.28
C ASP A 21 -1.97 12.44 -24.21
N ARG A 22 -1.48 12.76 -23.02
CA ARG A 22 -0.20 13.43 -22.81
C ARG A 22 0.93 12.42 -22.72
N ARG A 23 2.02 12.72 -23.40
CA ARG A 23 3.25 11.90 -23.37
C ARG A 23 4.43 12.80 -23.03
N PHE A 24 5.28 12.32 -22.13
CA PHE A 24 6.48 13.03 -21.71
C PHE A 24 7.68 12.11 -21.91
N THR A 25 8.65 12.58 -22.68
CA THR A 25 9.97 11.96 -22.73
C THR A 25 10.69 12.13 -21.38
N TYR A 26 11.78 11.39 -21.16
CA TYR A 26 12.60 11.59 -19.96
C TYR A 26 13.17 13.00 -19.89
N GLN A 27 13.50 13.60 -21.05
CA GLN A 27 13.94 14.99 -21.10
C GLN A 27 12.83 15.98 -20.69
N GLU A 28 11.64 15.86 -21.28
CA GLU A 28 10.50 16.72 -20.93
C GLU A 28 10.06 16.54 -19.48
N PHE A 29 10.15 15.31 -18.97
CA PHE A 29 9.91 15.03 -17.55
C PHE A 29 10.95 15.74 -16.67
N ALA A 30 12.23 15.69 -16.99
CA ALA A 30 13.28 16.40 -16.26
C ALA A 30 13.07 17.93 -16.27
N GLU A 31 12.66 18.47 -17.39
CA GLU A 31 12.31 19.89 -17.53
C GLU A 31 11.11 20.27 -16.66
N ALA A 32 10.04 19.45 -16.67
CA ALA A 32 8.85 19.66 -15.85
C ALA A 32 9.18 19.62 -14.34
N VAL A 33 10.02 18.67 -13.92
CA VAL A 33 10.48 18.60 -12.52
C VAL A 33 11.31 19.82 -12.15
N THR A 34 12.20 20.28 -13.04
CA THR A 34 13.00 21.50 -12.82
C THR A 34 12.09 22.72 -12.67
N ASN A 35 11.10 22.88 -13.55
CA ASN A 35 10.12 23.95 -13.46
C ASN A 35 9.33 23.91 -12.14
N CYS A 36 8.92 22.72 -11.71
CA CYS A 36 8.22 22.53 -10.44
C CYS A 36 9.11 22.92 -9.25
N ARG A 37 10.36 22.45 -9.24
CA ARG A 37 11.36 22.80 -8.22
C ARG A 37 11.52 24.30 -8.07
N ASP A 38 11.73 25.00 -9.19
CA ASP A 38 12.00 26.44 -9.20
C ASP A 38 10.75 27.23 -8.75
N ARG A 39 9.55 26.80 -9.13
CA ARG A 39 8.28 27.37 -8.63
C ARG A 39 8.09 27.18 -7.13
N LEU A 40 8.39 25.99 -6.61
CA LEU A 40 8.31 25.70 -5.18
C LEU A 40 9.31 26.57 -4.40
N PHE A 41 10.54 26.71 -4.91
CA PHE A 41 11.55 27.56 -4.31
C PHE A 41 11.13 29.03 -4.31
N ALA A 42 10.57 29.54 -5.42
CA ALA A 42 10.03 30.90 -5.52
C ALA A 42 8.82 31.12 -4.60
N ALA A 43 8.02 30.08 -4.34
CA ALA A 43 6.93 30.12 -3.36
C ALA A 43 7.40 30.12 -1.90
N GLY A 44 8.69 29.91 -1.66
CA GLY A 44 9.31 29.93 -0.34
C GLY A 44 9.62 28.55 0.26
N VAL A 45 9.46 27.46 -0.49
CA VAL A 45 9.85 26.12 -0.03
C VAL A 45 11.38 26.04 0.09
N ARG A 46 11.86 25.45 1.17
CA ARG A 46 13.30 25.27 1.47
C ARG A 46 13.57 23.84 1.91
N MET A 47 14.83 23.47 1.94
CA MET A 47 15.30 22.20 2.47
C MET A 47 14.71 21.95 3.86
N GLY A 48 14.21 20.73 4.11
CA GLY A 48 13.58 20.31 5.36
C GLY A 48 12.11 20.73 5.54
N ASP A 49 11.54 21.56 4.64
CA ASP A 49 10.11 21.86 4.67
C ASP A 49 9.29 20.62 4.30
N ARG A 50 8.09 20.51 4.85
CA ARG A 50 7.10 19.48 4.49
C ARG A 50 6.10 20.10 3.54
N VAL A 51 5.95 19.49 2.36
CA VAL A 51 5.03 19.92 1.32
C VAL A 51 3.97 18.85 1.12
N GLY A 52 2.72 19.19 1.42
CA GLY A 52 1.59 18.29 1.20
C GLY A 52 1.28 18.15 -0.29
N ILE A 53 0.98 16.94 -0.75
CA ILE A 53 0.45 16.67 -2.09
C ILE A 53 -0.93 16.06 -1.92
N PHE A 54 -1.97 16.82 -2.26
CA PHE A 54 -3.36 16.38 -2.22
C PHE A 54 -3.92 16.34 -3.63
N SER A 55 -3.76 15.19 -4.27
CA SER A 55 -4.13 15.00 -5.67
C SER A 55 -4.42 13.53 -5.96
N ARG A 56 -5.20 13.28 -7.01
CA ARG A 56 -5.27 11.97 -7.68
C ARG A 56 -3.96 11.69 -8.41
N ASN A 57 -3.82 10.48 -8.95
CA ASN A 57 -2.70 10.14 -9.81
C ASN A 57 -2.68 11.06 -11.03
N SER A 58 -1.51 11.57 -11.36
CA SER A 58 -1.28 12.41 -12.53
C SER A 58 0.22 12.61 -12.77
N ALA A 59 0.59 13.07 -13.94
CA ALA A 59 1.95 13.48 -14.22
C ALA A 59 2.40 14.62 -13.27
N GLU A 60 1.49 15.55 -12.95
CA GLU A 60 1.76 16.66 -12.03
C GLU A 60 2.07 16.18 -10.60
N PHE A 61 1.43 15.10 -10.14
CA PHE A 61 1.79 14.47 -8.86
C PHE A 61 3.25 14.02 -8.87
N ILE A 62 3.68 13.39 -9.98
CA ILE A 62 5.06 12.92 -10.13
C ILE A 62 6.01 14.11 -10.19
N PHE A 63 5.70 15.17 -10.98
CA PHE A 63 6.52 16.38 -11.06
C PHE A 63 6.66 17.05 -9.69
N ALA A 64 5.56 17.16 -8.95
CA ALA A 64 5.53 17.74 -7.61
C ALA A 64 6.42 16.96 -6.63
N TYR A 65 6.26 15.65 -6.58
CA TYR A 65 7.05 14.80 -5.68
C TYR A 65 8.56 14.92 -5.96
N PHE A 66 8.95 14.81 -7.23
CA PHE A 66 10.36 14.92 -7.64
C PHE A 66 10.90 16.35 -7.45
N GLY A 67 10.09 17.38 -7.73
CA GLY A 67 10.42 18.78 -7.48
C GLY A 67 10.68 19.06 -5.99
N ILE A 68 9.82 18.56 -5.11
CA ILE A 68 9.98 18.66 -3.66
C ILE A 68 11.28 17.96 -3.22
N ALA A 69 11.47 16.70 -3.66
CA ALA A 69 12.64 15.91 -3.33
C ALA A 69 13.96 16.58 -3.81
N SER A 70 13.93 17.25 -4.96
CA SER A 70 15.11 17.95 -5.52
C SER A 70 15.46 19.27 -4.81
N LEU A 71 14.58 19.76 -3.93
CA LEU A 71 14.85 20.85 -2.99
C LEU A 71 15.36 20.38 -1.62
N GLY A 72 15.48 19.06 -1.41
CA GLY A 72 15.73 18.52 -0.09
C GLY A 72 14.58 18.73 0.89
N ALA A 73 13.39 19.04 0.40
CA ALA A 73 12.14 19.08 1.16
C ALA A 73 11.49 17.70 1.22
N LEU A 74 10.56 17.51 2.17
CA LEU A 74 9.87 16.24 2.38
C LEU A 74 8.48 16.29 1.72
N ALA A 75 8.21 15.37 0.82
CA ALA A 75 6.86 15.16 0.32
C ALA A 75 5.97 14.56 1.42
N VAL A 76 4.72 15.01 1.51
CA VAL A 76 3.70 14.41 2.37
C VAL A 76 2.49 14.10 1.49
N PRO A 77 2.47 12.92 0.84
CA PRO A 77 1.34 12.49 0.04
C PRO A 77 0.10 12.28 0.92
N ILE A 78 -1.00 12.96 0.59
CA ILE A 78 -2.23 12.92 1.37
C ILE A 78 -3.29 12.19 0.57
N ASN A 79 -3.94 11.20 1.18
CA ASN A 79 -5.05 10.49 0.58
C ASN A 79 -6.21 11.46 0.28
N PHE A 80 -6.57 11.59 -0.99
CA PHE A 80 -7.62 12.51 -1.47
C PHE A 80 -9.04 12.12 -1.03
N GLN A 81 -9.22 10.96 -0.41
CA GLN A 81 -10.51 10.50 0.14
C GLN A 81 -10.70 10.89 1.62
N LEU A 82 -9.68 11.47 2.25
CA LEU A 82 -9.76 11.89 3.64
C LEU A 82 -10.71 13.09 3.82
N SER A 83 -11.35 13.13 4.99
CA SER A 83 -12.14 14.28 5.42
C SER A 83 -11.26 15.50 5.73
N ASN A 84 -11.82 16.70 5.68
CA ASN A 84 -11.12 17.93 6.04
C ASN A 84 -10.46 17.86 7.43
N ARG A 85 -11.10 17.17 8.38
CA ARG A 85 -10.55 16.99 9.74
C ARG A 85 -9.29 16.12 9.73
N GLU A 86 -9.27 15.04 8.96
CA GLU A 86 -8.10 14.16 8.83
C GLU A 86 -6.96 14.86 8.08
N ILE A 87 -7.29 15.62 7.04
CA ILE A 87 -6.31 16.44 6.32
C ILE A 87 -5.71 17.49 7.25
N ALA A 88 -6.53 18.20 8.02
CA ALA A 88 -6.06 19.20 8.99
C ALA A 88 -5.20 18.57 10.09
N PHE A 89 -5.50 17.33 10.51
CA PHE A 89 -4.64 16.59 11.44
C PHE A 89 -3.24 16.36 10.84
N ILE A 90 -3.16 15.86 9.61
CA ILE A 90 -1.87 15.61 8.92
C ILE A 90 -1.08 16.93 8.75
N ILE A 91 -1.78 18.01 8.36
CA ILE A 91 -1.16 19.34 8.22
C ILE A 91 -0.55 19.81 9.54
N LYS A 92 -1.29 19.67 10.62
CA LYS A 92 -0.84 20.06 11.97
C LYS A 92 0.34 19.21 12.42
N ASP A 93 0.21 17.89 12.32
CA ASP A 93 1.20 16.92 12.83
C ASP A 93 2.52 17.03 12.08
N ALA A 94 2.48 17.06 10.73
CA ALA A 94 3.67 17.22 9.90
C ALA A 94 4.18 18.67 9.86
N GLY A 95 3.41 19.66 10.30
CA GLY A 95 3.75 21.07 10.18
C GLY A 95 3.81 21.55 8.73
N ILE A 96 2.83 21.15 7.90
CA ILE A 96 2.75 21.49 6.48
C ILE A 96 2.39 22.96 6.31
N ARG A 97 3.26 23.72 5.63
CA ARG A 97 3.01 25.12 5.28
C ARG A 97 2.66 25.32 3.81
N PHE A 98 2.98 24.35 2.96
CA PHE A 98 2.70 24.38 1.53
C PHE A 98 1.90 23.14 1.16
N LEU A 99 0.78 23.32 0.45
CA LEU A 99 -0.09 22.25 0.00
C LEU A 99 -0.33 22.36 -1.49
N MET A 100 0.13 21.39 -2.25
CA MET A 100 -0.15 21.27 -3.67
C MET A 100 -1.48 20.55 -3.88
N THR A 101 -2.41 21.18 -4.59
CA THR A 101 -3.76 20.66 -4.81
C THR A 101 -4.34 21.11 -6.15
N TYR A 102 -5.29 20.36 -6.69
CA TYR A 102 -6.04 20.74 -7.88
C TYR A 102 -7.00 21.89 -7.62
N GLU A 103 -7.76 21.78 -6.52
CA GLU A 103 -8.74 22.79 -6.10
C GLU A 103 -8.41 23.24 -4.69
N PRO A 104 -8.54 24.53 -4.38
CA PRO A 104 -8.34 25.02 -3.03
C PRO A 104 -9.28 24.34 -2.02
N LEU A 105 -8.71 23.84 -0.93
CA LEU A 105 -9.47 23.23 0.16
C LEU A 105 -9.88 24.29 1.19
N ASN A 106 -11.12 24.25 1.61
CA ASN A 106 -11.57 25.02 2.78
C ASN A 106 -11.31 24.21 4.05
N LEU A 107 -10.21 24.51 4.73
CA LEU A 107 -9.78 23.83 5.96
C LEU A 107 -9.98 24.69 7.23
N VAL A 108 -10.56 25.88 7.12
CA VAL A 108 -10.65 26.86 8.22
C VAL A 108 -11.26 26.26 9.48
N ASP A 109 -12.47 25.67 9.37
CA ASP A 109 -13.16 25.10 10.52
C ASP A 109 -12.44 23.89 11.10
N ALA A 110 -11.90 23.02 10.25
CA ALA A 110 -11.17 21.83 10.66
C ALA A 110 -9.85 22.19 11.38
N MET A 111 -9.14 23.19 10.89
CA MET A 111 -7.93 23.72 11.54
C MET A 111 -8.24 24.36 12.88
N ALA A 112 -9.31 25.16 12.96
CA ALA A 112 -9.77 25.79 14.21
C ALA A 112 -10.15 24.74 15.26
N GLN A 113 -10.90 23.70 14.91
CA GLN A 113 -11.26 22.58 15.81
C GLN A 113 -10.03 21.87 16.38
N LEU A 114 -8.97 21.79 15.61
CA LEU A 114 -7.70 21.19 16.06
C LEU A 114 -6.76 22.19 16.76
N ARG A 115 -7.16 23.45 16.94
CA ARG A 115 -6.32 24.53 17.47
C ARG A 115 -4.99 24.61 16.72
N CYS A 116 -5.08 24.68 15.39
CA CYS A 116 -3.93 24.73 14.51
C CYS A 116 -3.86 26.13 13.85
N ASP A 117 -2.86 26.91 14.22
CA ASP A 117 -2.66 28.28 13.74
C ASP A 117 -1.72 28.36 12.52
N LEU A 118 -1.36 27.22 11.92
CA LEU A 118 -0.51 27.17 10.75
C LEU A 118 -1.19 27.84 9.56
N ARG A 119 -0.50 28.77 8.92
CA ARG A 119 -0.91 29.31 7.63
C ARG A 119 -0.43 28.37 6.53
N VAL A 120 -1.36 27.80 5.79
CA VAL A 120 -1.09 26.90 4.68
C VAL A 120 -1.24 27.66 3.37
N GLN A 121 -0.15 27.80 2.64
CA GLN A 121 -0.18 28.30 1.28
C GLN A 121 -0.56 27.16 0.34
N GLN A 122 -1.69 27.28 -0.32
CA GLN A 122 -2.14 26.31 -1.32
C GLN A 122 -1.60 26.70 -2.69
N LEU A 123 -1.01 25.73 -3.38
CA LEU A 123 -0.38 25.88 -4.69
C LEU A 123 -1.12 25.00 -5.71
N ASP A 124 -1.43 25.56 -6.86
CA ASP A 124 -2.07 24.80 -7.94
C ASP A 124 -1.08 23.80 -8.54
N ILE A 125 -1.37 22.51 -8.38
CA ILE A 125 -0.52 21.43 -8.86
C ILE A 125 -0.50 21.37 -10.41
N ARG A 126 -1.59 21.77 -11.10
CA ARG A 126 -1.74 21.69 -12.57
C ARG A 126 -0.68 22.45 -13.34
N VAL A 127 -0.14 23.49 -12.73
CA VAL A 127 0.85 24.36 -13.38
C VAL A 127 2.28 24.11 -12.91
N CYS A 128 2.49 23.14 -12.02
CA CYS A 128 3.79 22.95 -11.38
C CYS A 128 4.91 22.64 -12.39
N GLY A 129 4.65 21.79 -13.39
CA GLY A 129 5.60 21.42 -14.42
C GLY A 129 5.77 22.46 -15.55
N ASN A 130 4.90 23.47 -15.60
CA ASN A 130 4.94 24.46 -16.67
C ASN A 130 6.07 25.48 -16.46
N LYS A 131 6.80 25.82 -17.53
CA LYS A 131 7.77 26.91 -17.48
C LYS A 131 7.08 28.24 -17.13
N LYS A 132 7.69 29.00 -16.23
CA LYS A 132 7.22 30.35 -15.87
C LYS A 132 8.39 31.30 -16.00
N GLU A 133 8.21 32.33 -16.82
CA GLU A 133 9.20 33.40 -16.98
C GLU A 133 9.35 34.23 -15.69
N GLY A 134 10.55 34.74 -15.44
CA GLY A 134 10.83 35.60 -14.29
C GLY A 134 10.97 34.84 -12.95
N ILE A 135 11.15 33.53 -12.99
CA ILE A 135 11.53 32.75 -11.82
C ILE A 135 13.01 32.39 -11.91
N ASP A 136 13.77 32.77 -10.89
CA ASP A 136 15.17 32.38 -10.76
C ASP A 136 15.28 30.88 -10.44
N PRO A 137 16.25 30.15 -11.02
CA PRO A 137 16.51 28.78 -10.71
C PRO A 137 16.79 28.57 -9.22
N ALA A 138 16.22 27.52 -8.64
CA ALA A 138 16.57 27.11 -7.30
C ALA A 138 18.04 26.69 -7.20
N PRO A 139 18.75 26.97 -6.09
CA PRO A 139 20.12 26.54 -5.92
C PRO A 139 20.21 24.99 -5.90
N ALA A 140 21.35 24.48 -6.33
CA ALA A 140 21.65 23.06 -6.15
C ALA A 140 21.70 22.70 -4.66
N LEU A 141 21.41 21.45 -4.36
CA LEU A 141 21.62 20.92 -3.02
C LEU A 141 23.12 20.97 -2.67
N ALA A 142 23.43 21.17 -1.39
CA ALA A 142 24.79 21.15 -0.91
C ALA A 142 25.42 19.75 -1.11
N ASP A 143 26.75 19.68 -1.30
CA ASP A 143 27.48 18.40 -1.44
C ASP A 143 27.35 17.49 -0.23
N THR A 144 26.99 18.06 0.94
CA THR A 144 26.70 17.32 2.17
C THR A 144 25.33 16.67 2.20
N PHE A 145 24.46 16.97 1.24
CA PHE A 145 23.13 16.35 1.13
C PHE A 145 23.27 14.98 0.47
N ASP A 146 22.99 13.93 1.21
CA ASP A 146 23.11 12.56 0.79
C ASP A 146 21.77 11.82 0.76
N ASP A 147 21.80 10.55 0.42
CA ASP A 147 20.59 9.73 0.30
C ASP A 147 20.04 9.22 1.65
N HIS A 148 20.68 9.49 2.76
CA HIS A 148 20.15 9.25 4.11
C HIS A 148 19.20 10.35 4.58
N HIS A 149 19.17 11.51 3.92
CA HIS A 149 18.22 12.56 4.26
C HIS A 149 16.78 12.10 4.05
N PRO A 150 15.85 12.53 4.93
CA PRO A 150 14.42 12.29 4.76
C PRO A 150 13.91 12.81 3.42
N CYS A 151 13.04 12.02 2.76
CA CYS A 151 12.44 12.34 1.46
C CYS A 151 10.93 12.45 1.53
N VAL A 152 10.29 11.63 2.35
CA VAL A 152 8.83 11.54 2.40
C VAL A 152 8.35 11.16 3.80
N ILE A 153 7.16 11.65 4.15
CA ILE A 153 6.40 11.18 5.32
C ILE A 153 5.12 10.54 4.81
N ILE A 154 4.95 9.23 5.03
CA ILE A 154 3.76 8.49 4.62
C ILE A 154 2.90 8.22 5.84
N TYR A 155 1.69 8.81 5.86
CA TYR A 155 0.74 8.58 6.95
C TYR A 155 0.01 7.25 6.77
N THR A 156 0.09 6.42 7.82
CA THR A 156 -0.60 5.13 7.91
C THR A 156 -1.72 5.21 8.94
N SER A 157 -2.81 4.49 8.70
CA SER A 157 -3.86 4.32 9.71
C SER A 157 -3.33 3.45 10.84
N GLY A 158 -2.70 4.06 11.83
CA GLY A 158 -2.12 3.36 12.97
C GLY A 158 -3.09 2.37 13.63
N THR A 159 -2.52 1.36 14.28
CA THR A 159 -3.31 0.36 15.03
C THR A 159 -4.10 0.96 16.19
N THR A 160 -3.71 2.13 16.68
CA THR A 160 -4.35 2.89 17.77
C THR A 160 -5.45 3.85 17.30
N GLY A 161 -5.69 3.98 16.00
CA GLY A 161 -6.71 4.87 15.42
C GLY A 161 -6.18 6.27 15.04
N THR A 162 -5.07 6.72 15.61
CA THR A 162 -4.40 7.97 15.20
C THR A 162 -3.38 7.66 14.11
N PRO A 163 -3.42 8.35 12.95
CA PRO A 163 -2.43 8.13 11.90
C PRO A 163 -1.00 8.43 12.39
N LYS A 164 -0.03 7.61 11.94
CA LYS A 164 1.40 7.80 12.20
C LYS A 164 2.10 8.08 10.88
N GLY A 165 2.99 9.07 10.85
CA GLY A 165 3.80 9.40 9.68
C GLY A 165 5.11 8.60 9.66
N ALA A 166 5.24 7.58 8.82
CA ALA A 166 6.50 6.89 8.59
C ALA A 166 7.44 7.75 7.76
N VAL A 167 8.64 8.02 8.25
CA VAL A 167 9.66 8.84 7.58
C VAL A 167 10.59 7.95 6.79
N LEU A 168 10.62 8.13 5.47
CA LEU A 168 11.53 7.39 4.59
C LEU A 168 12.57 8.32 3.98
N SER A 169 13.82 7.88 3.95
CA SER A 169 14.92 8.58 3.27
C SER A 169 14.92 8.33 1.76
N HIS A 170 15.70 9.11 1.03
CA HIS A 170 15.98 8.83 -0.38
C HIS A 170 16.56 7.42 -0.55
N ARG A 171 17.47 7.01 0.34
CA ARG A 171 18.08 5.67 0.34
C ARG A 171 17.07 4.57 0.54
N ASN A 172 16.16 4.70 1.51
CA ASN A 172 15.13 3.68 1.73
C ASN A 172 14.34 3.39 0.45
N LEU A 173 13.91 4.44 -0.25
CA LEU A 173 13.12 4.34 -1.47
C LEU A 173 13.93 3.79 -2.66
N THR A 174 15.12 4.36 -2.93
CA THR A 174 15.94 3.94 -4.08
C THR A 174 16.54 2.56 -3.87
N TYR A 175 16.84 2.16 -2.63
CA TYR A 175 17.30 0.81 -2.32
C TYR A 175 16.18 -0.20 -2.55
N ASN A 176 14.95 0.13 -2.17
CA ASN A 176 13.80 -0.75 -2.42
C ASN A 176 13.49 -0.91 -3.92
N THR A 177 13.71 0.12 -4.74
CA THR A 177 13.62 -0.04 -6.22
C THR A 177 14.70 -1.00 -6.74
N TRP A 178 15.94 -0.88 -6.26
CA TRP A 178 17.00 -1.81 -6.60
C TRP A 178 16.66 -3.25 -6.19
N GLN A 179 16.10 -3.44 -5.01
CA GLN A 179 15.66 -4.76 -4.53
C GLN A 179 14.63 -5.43 -5.45
N MET A 180 13.98 -4.69 -6.33
CA MET A 180 13.00 -5.22 -7.27
C MET A 180 13.57 -5.56 -8.66
N GLU A 181 14.85 -5.27 -8.95
CA GLU A 181 15.47 -5.52 -10.27
C GLU A 181 15.28 -6.96 -10.77
N TRP A 182 15.33 -7.94 -9.86
CA TRP A 182 15.14 -9.35 -10.20
C TRP A 182 13.74 -9.71 -10.73
N MET A 183 12.74 -8.81 -10.61
CA MET A 183 11.45 -8.95 -11.25
C MET A 183 11.51 -8.79 -12.77
N GLY A 184 12.66 -8.34 -13.29
CA GLY A 184 12.96 -8.33 -14.71
C GLY A 184 12.22 -7.24 -15.51
N CYS A 185 11.86 -6.11 -14.90
CA CYS A 185 11.41 -4.96 -15.66
C CYS A 185 12.59 -4.39 -16.48
N GLN A 186 12.31 -4.03 -17.73
CA GLN A 186 13.31 -3.52 -18.68
C GLN A 186 12.83 -2.16 -19.26
N PRO A 187 13.72 -1.37 -19.88
CA PRO A 187 13.38 -0.06 -20.42
C PRO A 187 12.24 -0.03 -21.45
N GLU A 188 12.03 -1.14 -22.18
CA GLU A 188 10.92 -1.27 -23.14
C GLU A 188 9.58 -1.57 -22.51
N HIS A 189 9.53 -1.94 -21.21
CA HIS A 189 8.28 -2.29 -20.54
C HIS A 189 7.44 -1.06 -20.20
N ARG A 190 6.16 -1.31 -19.99
CA ARG A 190 5.12 -0.31 -19.73
C ARG A 190 4.36 -0.72 -18.48
N VAL A 191 4.59 0.04 -17.41
CA VAL A 191 4.03 -0.26 -16.09
C VAL A 191 2.80 0.59 -15.85
N LEU A 192 1.68 -0.03 -15.54
CA LEU A 192 0.43 0.67 -15.21
C LEU A 192 0.47 1.20 -13.77
N CYS A 193 0.33 2.50 -13.61
CA CYS A 193 0.10 3.15 -12.32
C CYS A 193 -1.38 3.48 -12.15
N VAL A 194 -2.15 2.53 -11.60
CA VAL A 194 -3.58 2.66 -11.31
C VAL A 194 -3.86 2.68 -9.80
N LEU A 195 -2.93 2.15 -9.00
CA LEU A 195 -3.00 2.29 -7.55
C LEU A 195 -2.69 3.73 -7.14
N PRO A 196 -3.28 4.21 -6.03
CA PRO A 196 -3.04 5.58 -5.58
C PRO A 196 -1.55 5.88 -5.33
N MET A 197 -1.05 6.97 -5.92
CA MET A 197 0.33 7.43 -5.74
C MET A 197 0.65 7.93 -4.32
N TYR A 198 -0.37 8.27 -3.53
CA TYR A 198 -0.18 8.59 -2.11
C TYR A 198 0.14 7.36 -1.26
N HIS A 199 -0.06 6.15 -1.80
CA HIS A 199 0.27 4.90 -1.12
C HIS A 199 1.61 4.34 -1.61
N CYS A 200 2.46 3.93 -0.67
CA CYS A 200 3.82 3.45 -0.97
C CYS A 200 3.86 2.32 -2.00
N PHE A 201 2.88 1.40 -2.03
CA PHE A 201 2.83 0.32 -3.02
C PHE A 201 2.67 0.87 -4.45
N GLY A 202 1.67 1.73 -4.70
CA GLY A 202 1.49 2.38 -5.99
C GLY A 202 2.69 3.23 -6.37
N TRP A 203 3.23 4.00 -5.42
CA TRP A 203 4.35 4.89 -5.67
C TRP A 203 5.64 4.15 -6.00
N THR A 204 6.11 3.26 -5.11
CA THR A 204 7.40 2.57 -5.31
C THR A 204 7.33 1.59 -6.49
N CYS A 205 6.29 0.76 -6.55
CA CYS A 205 6.26 -0.33 -7.53
C CYS A 205 5.81 0.11 -8.92
N SER A 206 4.91 1.10 -9.03
CA SER A 206 4.38 1.54 -10.33
C SER A 206 4.96 2.85 -10.84
N VAL A 207 5.74 3.59 -10.02
CA VAL A 207 6.39 4.84 -10.45
C VAL A 207 7.90 4.77 -10.26
N LEU A 208 8.41 4.62 -9.02
CA LEU A 208 9.85 4.68 -8.78
C LEU A 208 10.62 3.54 -9.45
N TYR A 209 10.12 2.30 -9.35
CA TYR A 209 10.79 1.14 -9.91
C TYR A 209 10.88 1.17 -11.45
N PRO A 210 9.80 1.41 -12.23
CA PRO A 210 9.94 1.56 -13.66
C PRO A 210 10.87 2.71 -14.05
N LEU A 211 10.84 3.86 -13.36
CA LEU A 211 11.77 4.96 -13.62
C LEU A 211 13.23 4.58 -13.28
N TYR A 212 13.44 3.77 -12.25
CA TYR A 212 14.76 3.27 -11.89
C TYR A 212 15.40 2.42 -13.01
N VAL A 213 14.61 1.62 -13.71
CA VAL A 213 15.11 0.81 -14.85
C VAL A 213 15.02 1.53 -16.20
N GLY A 214 14.49 2.76 -16.25
CA GLY A 214 14.33 3.52 -17.48
C GLY A 214 13.12 3.13 -18.32
N ALA A 215 12.12 2.46 -17.70
CA ALA A 215 10.88 2.03 -18.33
C ALA A 215 9.81 3.13 -18.33
N ARG A 216 8.66 2.85 -18.94
CA ARG A 216 7.53 3.79 -19.07
C ARG A 216 6.50 3.57 -17.97
N VAL A 217 6.04 4.66 -17.38
CA VAL A 217 4.88 4.69 -16.48
C VAL A 217 3.64 5.13 -17.26
N VAL A 218 2.58 4.32 -17.22
CA VAL A 218 1.26 4.65 -17.78
C VAL A 218 0.33 4.99 -16.62
N VAL A 219 -0.08 6.24 -16.53
CA VAL A 219 -0.82 6.78 -15.38
C VAL A 219 -2.32 6.75 -15.66
N LEU A 220 -3.09 6.22 -14.72
CA LEU A 220 -4.53 6.42 -14.61
C LEU A 220 -4.83 7.14 -13.30
N ASP A 221 -5.71 8.12 -13.34
CA ASP A 221 -6.07 8.96 -12.19
C ASP A 221 -6.74 8.15 -11.06
N GLN A 222 -7.52 7.14 -11.44
CA GLN A 222 -8.16 6.17 -10.54
C GLN A 222 -8.53 4.88 -11.28
N PHE A 223 -8.80 3.83 -10.52
CA PHE A 223 -9.27 2.58 -11.09
C PHE A 223 -10.75 2.69 -11.52
N THR A 224 -11.00 2.50 -12.81
CA THR A 224 -12.30 2.17 -13.37
C THR A 224 -12.14 0.96 -14.30
N PRO A 225 -12.94 -0.12 -14.18
CA PRO A 225 -12.70 -1.36 -14.93
C PRO A 225 -12.60 -1.13 -16.44
N LYS A 226 -13.54 -0.38 -17.02
CA LYS A 226 -13.61 -0.13 -18.47
C LYS A 226 -12.38 0.61 -18.98
N GLU A 227 -11.99 1.67 -18.33
CA GLU A 227 -10.86 2.50 -18.72
C GLU A 227 -9.53 1.76 -18.50
N THR A 228 -9.41 1.05 -17.35
CA THR A 228 -8.21 0.27 -17.06
C THR A 228 -7.96 -0.80 -18.12
N ILE A 229 -9.00 -1.55 -18.51
CA ILE A 229 -8.91 -2.58 -19.57
C ILE A 229 -8.53 -1.94 -20.92
N ALA A 230 -9.17 -0.82 -21.27
CA ALA A 230 -8.84 -0.11 -22.51
C ALA A 230 -7.38 0.36 -22.50
N THR A 231 -6.90 0.95 -21.39
CA THR A 231 -5.52 1.43 -21.26
C THR A 231 -4.52 0.27 -21.33
N ILE A 232 -4.80 -0.88 -20.69
CA ILE A 232 -3.93 -2.07 -20.79
C ILE A 232 -3.75 -2.48 -22.25
N ARG A 233 -4.82 -2.56 -23.01
CA ARG A 233 -4.81 -2.94 -24.41
C ARG A 233 -4.16 -1.88 -25.29
N ASP A 234 -4.62 -0.63 -25.19
CA ASP A 234 -4.29 0.45 -26.14
C ASP A 234 -2.85 0.98 -25.94
N GLU A 235 -2.37 1.06 -24.69
CA GLU A 235 -0.99 1.39 -24.38
C GLU A 235 -0.07 0.17 -24.38
N GLY A 236 -0.61 -1.05 -24.52
CA GLY A 236 0.16 -2.30 -24.51
C GLY A 236 0.92 -2.49 -23.20
N VAL A 237 0.24 -2.31 -22.07
CA VAL A 237 0.82 -2.48 -20.72
C VAL A 237 1.40 -3.88 -20.56
N THR A 238 2.58 -3.96 -19.94
CA THR A 238 3.32 -5.21 -19.74
C THR A 238 3.33 -5.67 -18.30
N ASP A 239 3.28 -4.75 -17.36
CA ASP A 239 3.44 -5.03 -15.93
C ASP A 239 2.32 -4.35 -15.12
N LEU A 240 1.71 -5.12 -14.23
CA LEU A 240 0.63 -4.68 -13.35
C LEU A 240 1.01 -4.89 -11.89
N TYR A 241 0.95 -3.81 -11.09
CA TYR A 241 1.02 -3.84 -9.63
C TYR A 241 -0.35 -3.44 -9.10
N ILE A 242 -1.11 -4.42 -8.63
CA ILE A 242 -2.54 -4.25 -8.32
C ILE A 242 -2.93 -4.98 -7.02
N VAL A 243 -4.14 -4.75 -6.55
CA VAL A 243 -4.70 -5.41 -5.36
C VAL A 243 -5.65 -6.56 -5.77
N PRO A 244 -5.93 -7.54 -4.90
CA PRO A 244 -6.78 -8.69 -5.24
C PRO A 244 -8.16 -8.33 -5.80
N SER A 245 -8.77 -7.24 -5.34
CA SER A 245 -10.07 -6.78 -5.85
C SER A 245 -10.00 -6.36 -7.33
N ILE A 246 -8.89 -5.75 -7.74
CA ILE A 246 -8.65 -5.40 -9.16
C ILE A 246 -8.40 -6.68 -9.96
N CYS A 247 -7.60 -7.64 -9.45
CA CYS A 247 -7.43 -8.95 -10.10
C CYS A 247 -8.78 -9.61 -10.37
N SER A 248 -9.66 -9.67 -9.35
CA SER A 248 -11.00 -10.25 -9.49
C SER A 248 -11.86 -9.56 -10.54
N LEU A 249 -11.83 -8.21 -10.59
CA LEU A 249 -12.59 -7.45 -11.60
C LEU A 249 -12.05 -7.64 -13.01
N LEU A 250 -10.73 -7.63 -13.19
CA LEU A 250 -10.11 -7.93 -14.49
C LEU A 250 -10.44 -9.35 -14.94
N THR A 251 -10.39 -10.34 -14.04
CA THR A 251 -10.78 -11.72 -14.35
C THR A 251 -12.22 -11.80 -14.87
N LYS A 252 -13.14 -11.04 -14.29
CA LYS A 252 -14.56 -11.04 -14.69
C LYS A 252 -14.81 -10.31 -16.01
N LEU A 253 -14.13 -9.20 -16.25
CA LEU A 253 -14.52 -8.22 -17.27
C LEU A 253 -13.59 -8.16 -18.48
N ALA A 254 -12.27 -8.41 -18.33
CA ALA A 254 -11.31 -8.37 -19.44
C ALA A 254 -11.35 -9.67 -20.25
N SER A 255 -11.09 -9.60 -21.55
CA SER A 255 -10.82 -10.76 -22.41
C SER A 255 -9.32 -11.13 -22.35
N ALA A 256 -8.98 -12.34 -22.82
CA ALA A 256 -7.56 -12.73 -22.95
C ALA A 256 -6.81 -11.82 -23.94
N GLU A 257 -7.49 -11.32 -24.99
CA GLU A 257 -6.91 -10.40 -25.96
C GLU A 257 -6.56 -9.04 -25.35
N ASP A 258 -7.37 -8.53 -24.40
CA ASP A 258 -7.07 -7.28 -23.69
C ASP A 258 -5.78 -7.38 -22.84
N MET A 259 -5.47 -8.59 -22.38
CA MET A 259 -4.33 -8.86 -21.46
C MET A 259 -3.11 -9.46 -22.16
N LYS A 260 -3.11 -9.59 -23.49
CA LYS A 260 -2.08 -10.32 -24.25
C LYS A 260 -0.65 -9.76 -24.13
N THR A 261 -0.50 -8.48 -23.80
CA THR A 261 0.80 -7.83 -23.61
C THR A 261 1.31 -7.94 -22.16
N VAL A 262 0.44 -8.33 -21.22
CA VAL A 262 0.78 -8.43 -19.80
C VAL A 262 1.64 -9.66 -19.56
N ARG A 263 2.86 -9.43 -19.08
CA ARG A 263 3.82 -10.48 -18.74
C ARG A 263 3.98 -10.71 -17.25
N LEU A 264 3.69 -9.68 -16.44
CA LEU A 264 3.88 -9.68 -14.98
C LEU A 264 2.66 -9.07 -14.30
N VAL A 265 2.14 -9.79 -13.31
CA VAL A 265 1.14 -9.29 -12.38
C VAL A 265 1.62 -9.51 -10.96
N VAL A 266 1.73 -8.42 -10.21
CA VAL A 266 2.06 -8.46 -8.79
C VAL A 266 0.84 -8.03 -7.99
N SER A 267 0.44 -8.84 -7.02
CA SER A 267 -0.61 -8.51 -6.07
C SER A 267 -0.03 -8.28 -4.68
N GLY A 268 -0.50 -7.23 -4.01
CA GLY A 268 -0.03 -6.90 -2.67
C GLY A 268 -1.00 -6.00 -1.90
N GLY A 269 -0.56 -5.56 -0.73
CA GLY A 269 -1.35 -4.66 0.13
C GLY A 269 -2.42 -5.37 0.97
N THR A 270 -2.92 -6.50 0.54
CA THR A 270 -3.78 -7.43 1.31
C THR A 270 -3.60 -8.83 0.77
N THR A 271 -4.04 -9.83 1.52
CA THR A 271 -3.99 -11.24 1.11
C THR A 271 -4.69 -11.48 -0.22
N LEU A 272 -4.06 -12.27 -1.07
CA LEU A 272 -4.61 -12.75 -2.33
C LEU A 272 -5.35 -14.08 -2.08
N PRO A 273 -6.70 -14.15 -2.17
CA PRO A 273 -7.42 -15.41 -2.10
C PRO A 273 -6.99 -16.36 -3.19
N MET A 274 -6.76 -17.65 -2.85
CA MET A 274 -6.29 -18.68 -3.79
C MET A 274 -7.20 -18.80 -5.01
N LYS A 275 -8.51 -18.68 -4.83
CA LYS A 275 -9.47 -18.73 -5.94
C LYS A 275 -9.24 -17.61 -6.95
N ILE A 276 -8.98 -16.38 -6.51
CA ILE A 276 -8.69 -15.23 -7.42
C ILE A 276 -7.42 -15.51 -8.21
N GLN A 277 -6.38 -16.03 -7.56
CA GLN A 277 -5.11 -16.38 -8.22
C GLN A 277 -5.31 -17.46 -9.28
N THR A 278 -6.05 -18.52 -8.97
CA THR A 278 -6.33 -19.63 -9.89
C THR A 278 -7.15 -19.16 -11.09
N ASP A 279 -8.30 -18.51 -10.83
CA ASP A 279 -9.22 -18.04 -11.87
C ASP A 279 -8.52 -17.07 -12.85
N PHE A 280 -7.64 -16.18 -12.33
CA PHE A 280 -6.86 -15.23 -13.12
C PHE A 280 -5.84 -15.95 -14.00
N THR A 281 -5.07 -16.86 -13.40
CA THR A 281 -4.02 -17.61 -14.11
C THR A 281 -4.62 -18.50 -15.21
N GLU A 282 -5.73 -19.18 -14.93
CA GLU A 282 -6.44 -20.02 -15.91
C GLU A 282 -6.95 -19.18 -17.10
N LYS A 283 -7.48 -17.99 -16.82
CA LYS A 283 -8.05 -17.14 -17.88
C LYS A 283 -7.01 -16.47 -18.78
N PHE A 284 -5.92 -15.97 -18.19
CA PHE A 284 -4.96 -15.12 -18.90
C PHE A 284 -3.60 -15.77 -19.16
N GLY A 285 -3.33 -16.94 -18.59
CA GLY A 285 -2.04 -17.62 -18.72
C GLY A 285 -0.88 -16.93 -17.97
N VAL A 286 -1.16 -15.91 -17.14
CA VAL A 286 -0.17 -15.16 -16.37
C VAL A 286 -0.38 -15.43 -14.90
N SER A 287 0.66 -15.94 -14.22
CA SER A 287 0.61 -16.18 -12.77
C SER A 287 0.73 -14.86 -12.00
N ILE A 288 -0.05 -14.73 -10.92
CA ILE A 288 0.07 -13.60 -10.01
C ILE A 288 1.20 -13.86 -9.00
N CYS A 289 2.14 -12.95 -8.92
CA CYS A 289 3.18 -12.90 -7.89
C CYS A 289 2.65 -12.15 -6.68
N GLU A 290 2.32 -12.83 -5.57
CA GLU A 290 1.95 -12.15 -4.34
C GLU A 290 3.21 -11.60 -3.66
N GLY A 291 3.17 -10.34 -3.22
CA GLY A 291 4.21 -9.67 -2.46
C GLY A 291 3.68 -9.11 -1.14
N TYR A 292 4.59 -8.88 -0.20
CA TYR A 292 4.29 -8.34 1.12
C TYR A 292 5.21 -7.19 1.45
N GLY A 293 4.66 -6.23 2.19
CA GLY A 293 5.40 -5.11 2.73
C GLY A 293 4.53 -4.12 3.50
N LEU A 294 5.18 -3.10 4.02
CA LEU A 294 4.59 -2.06 4.86
C LEU A 294 5.08 -0.68 4.41
N SER A 295 4.37 0.38 4.77
CA SER A 295 4.86 1.74 4.53
C SER A 295 6.21 1.97 5.20
N GLU A 296 6.41 1.38 6.36
CA GLU A 296 7.63 1.39 7.17
C GLU A 296 8.83 0.67 6.50
N SER A 297 8.59 -0.04 5.38
CA SER A 297 9.62 -0.79 4.64
C SER A 297 9.77 -0.37 3.16
N SER A 298 9.17 0.74 2.71
CA SER A 298 9.40 1.44 1.42
C SER A 298 8.84 0.85 0.10
N PRO A 299 7.90 -0.06 -0.07
CA PRO A 299 7.27 -0.91 0.93
C PRO A 299 7.75 -2.36 0.93
N VAL A 300 8.44 -2.86 -0.14
CA VAL A 300 8.59 -4.29 -0.44
C VAL A 300 9.58 -4.97 0.50
N VAL A 301 9.13 -6.05 1.14
CA VAL A 301 9.94 -6.92 2.00
C VAL A 301 10.13 -8.29 1.38
N THR A 302 9.04 -8.87 0.84
CA THR A 302 9.06 -10.17 0.17
C THR A 302 8.26 -10.11 -1.12
N MET A 303 8.56 -11.01 -2.05
CA MET A 303 7.82 -11.12 -3.30
C MET A 303 8.05 -12.48 -3.95
N ASN A 304 6.99 -13.06 -4.46
CA ASN A 304 7.10 -14.29 -5.24
C ASN A 304 7.84 -14.05 -6.56
N PRO A 305 8.80 -14.92 -6.91
CA PRO A 305 9.53 -14.79 -8.16
C PRO A 305 8.62 -15.11 -9.37
N PRO A 306 8.75 -14.36 -10.48
CA PRO A 306 8.06 -14.70 -11.72
C PRO A 306 8.36 -16.12 -12.16
N GLY A 307 7.32 -16.88 -12.53
CA GLY A 307 7.42 -18.29 -12.95
C GLY A 307 7.73 -19.30 -11.83
N LYS A 308 7.92 -18.84 -10.58
CA LYS A 308 8.17 -19.70 -9.40
C LYS A 308 7.28 -19.30 -8.21
N ALA A 309 6.18 -18.62 -8.46
CA ALA A 309 5.25 -18.21 -7.40
C ALA A 309 4.62 -19.44 -6.74
N LYS A 310 4.62 -19.47 -5.40
CA LYS A 310 3.88 -20.46 -4.61
C LYS A 310 2.58 -19.86 -4.12
N THR A 311 1.48 -20.51 -4.43
CA THR A 311 0.13 -20.09 -4.02
C THR A 311 0.02 -19.96 -2.51
N GLY A 312 -0.54 -18.84 -2.05
CA GLY A 312 -0.73 -18.50 -0.63
C GLY A 312 0.54 -18.03 0.09
N SER A 313 1.71 -18.06 -0.57
CA SER A 313 2.96 -17.52 -0.07
C SER A 313 3.13 -16.06 -0.49
N ILE A 314 3.77 -15.27 0.37
CA ILE A 314 4.22 -13.92 0.05
C ILE A 314 5.60 -13.90 -0.61
N GLY A 315 6.16 -15.07 -0.95
CA GLY A 315 7.48 -15.24 -1.55
C GLY A 315 8.65 -15.21 -0.55
N PRO A 316 9.88 -15.36 -1.04
CA PRO A 316 11.09 -15.15 -0.28
C PRO A 316 11.33 -13.65 -0.02
N ALA A 317 12.21 -13.32 0.92
CA ALA A 317 12.66 -11.96 1.15
C ALA A 317 13.41 -11.41 -0.07
N VAL A 318 13.16 -10.13 -0.39
CA VAL A 318 13.90 -9.46 -1.48
C VAL A 318 15.39 -9.30 -1.12
N PRO A 319 16.29 -9.15 -2.08
CA PRO A 319 17.74 -9.04 -1.84
C PRO A 319 18.08 -7.97 -0.79
N GLY A 320 18.98 -8.28 0.14
CA GLY A 320 19.44 -7.35 1.16
C GLY A 320 18.54 -7.21 2.40
N ILE A 321 17.38 -7.87 2.42
CA ILE A 321 16.57 -7.99 3.63
C ILE A 321 17.07 -9.14 4.48
N ARG A 322 17.33 -8.84 5.76
CA ARG A 322 17.46 -9.86 6.81
C ARG A 322 16.14 -9.99 7.52
N TRP A 323 15.76 -11.19 7.88
CA TRP A 323 14.50 -11.46 8.57
C TRP A 323 14.66 -12.54 9.62
N ARG A 324 13.76 -12.54 10.58
CA ARG A 324 13.62 -13.57 11.61
C ARG A 324 12.12 -13.79 11.86
N ILE A 325 11.79 -14.97 12.35
CA ILE A 325 10.47 -15.28 12.92
C ILE A 325 10.72 -15.55 14.39
N VAL A 326 10.11 -14.74 15.28
CA VAL A 326 10.44 -14.75 16.70
C VAL A 326 9.22 -14.94 17.57
N ASP A 327 9.46 -15.48 18.78
CA ASP A 327 8.47 -15.60 19.82
C ASP A 327 8.29 -14.29 20.64
N ALA A 328 7.49 -14.34 21.71
CA ALA A 328 7.25 -13.20 22.58
C ALA A 328 8.49 -12.72 23.36
N ASN A 329 9.51 -13.58 23.50
CA ASN A 329 10.79 -13.24 24.14
C ASN A 329 11.81 -12.69 23.14
N ASN A 330 11.44 -12.59 21.86
CA ASN A 330 12.31 -12.20 20.76
C ASN A 330 13.39 -13.25 20.41
N ASP A 331 13.13 -14.52 20.77
CA ASP A 331 13.96 -15.66 20.37
C ASP A 331 13.46 -16.27 19.07
N ASP A 332 14.38 -16.82 18.24
CA ASP A 332 14.01 -17.46 16.99
C ASP A 332 13.17 -18.72 17.25
N VAL A 333 12.01 -18.81 16.56
CA VAL A 333 11.19 -20.03 16.61
C VAL A 333 11.80 -21.12 15.73
N PRO A 334 11.55 -22.41 16.03
CA PRO A 334 11.95 -23.51 15.16
C PRO A 334 11.43 -23.34 13.73
N HIS A 335 12.21 -23.83 12.75
CA HIS A 335 11.84 -23.73 11.33
C HIS A 335 10.49 -24.41 11.06
N GLY A 336 9.59 -23.67 10.41
CA GLY A 336 8.22 -24.10 10.12
C GLY A 336 7.19 -23.69 11.17
N GLU A 337 7.61 -23.31 12.38
CA GLU A 337 6.73 -22.76 13.41
C GLU A 337 6.37 -21.30 13.12
N THR A 338 5.33 -20.82 13.79
CA THR A 338 4.80 -19.47 13.64
C THR A 338 5.33 -18.53 14.71
N GLY A 339 5.66 -17.31 14.35
CA GLY A 339 6.05 -16.25 15.27
C GLY A 339 5.92 -14.88 14.62
N GLU A 340 6.28 -13.81 15.33
CA GLU A 340 6.31 -12.48 14.77
C GLU A 340 7.38 -12.39 13.68
N PHE A 341 7.00 -11.88 12.51
CA PHE A 341 7.91 -11.60 11.42
C PHE A 341 8.61 -10.27 11.64
N ILE A 342 9.92 -10.29 11.86
CA ILE A 342 10.73 -9.09 12.04
C ILE A 342 11.76 -8.97 10.92
N VAL A 343 12.02 -7.71 10.50
CA VAL A 343 12.85 -7.46 9.31
C VAL A 343 13.85 -6.34 9.55
N LYS A 344 14.97 -6.41 8.82
CA LYS A 344 16.03 -5.39 8.85
C LYS A 344 16.63 -5.23 7.46
N GLY A 345 16.81 -3.99 7.01
CA GLY A 345 17.39 -3.67 5.70
C GLY A 345 17.47 -2.16 5.50
N GLU A 346 18.13 -1.76 4.42
CA GLU A 346 18.31 -0.35 4.04
C GLU A 346 17.00 0.33 3.57
N ASN A 347 15.97 -0.44 3.31
CA ASN A 347 14.63 0.04 2.95
C ASN A 347 13.73 0.32 4.17
N ILE A 348 14.21 0.09 5.40
CA ILE A 348 13.43 0.32 6.62
C ILE A 348 13.46 1.80 6.98
N MET A 349 12.30 2.32 7.39
CA MET A 349 12.09 3.73 7.76
C MET A 349 13.09 4.26 8.79
N LEU A 350 13.28 5.57 8.78
CA LEU A 350 14.05 6.26 9.81
C LEU A 350 13.33 6.29 11.18
N GLY A 351 12.00 6.19 11.17
CA GLY A 351 11.12 6.20 12.33
C GLY A 351 9.79 6.86 12.04
N TYR A 352 8.96 7.02 13.06
CA TYR A 352 7.71 7.77 12.97
C TYR A 352 7.93 9.25 13.30
N TRP A 353 7.36 10.13 12.48
CA TRP A 353 7.45 11.58 12.65
C TRP A 353 6.92 12.04 14.01
N ASN A 354 7.76 12.75 14.76
CA ASN A 354 7.47 13.26 16.11
C ASN A 354 6.98 12.22 17.14
N LEU A 355 7.26 10.92 16.92
CA LEU A 355 6.82 9.84 17.80
C LEU A 355 7.99 8.92 18.19
N PRO A 356 8.93 9.39 19.05
CA PRO A 356 10.13 8.63 19.41
C PRO A 356 9.82 7.32 20.13
N GLU A 357 8.83 7.28 21.02
CA GLU A 357 8.45 6.07 21.75
C GLU A 357 7.87 5.01 20.79
N ALA A 358 7.00 5.42 19.86
CA ALA A 358 6.44 4.52 18.84
C ALA A 358 7.54 4.02 17.88
N THR A 359 8.53 4.86 17.60
CA THR A 359 9.70 4.49 16.79
C THR A 359 10.54 3.45 17.52
N HIS A 360 10.86 3.69 18.79
CA HIS A 360 11.62 2.75 19.61
C HIS A 360 10.93 1.38 19.70
N GLU A 361 9.62 1.37 19.90
CA GLU A 361 8.82 0.14 19.95
C GLU A 361 8.83 -0.59 18.61
N ALA A 362 8.63 0.12 17.49
CA ALA A 362 8.61 -0.49 16.17
C ALA A 362 9.97 -1.00 15.70
N LEU A 363 11.07 -0.32 16.12
CA LEU A 363 12.44 -0.63 15.71
C LEU A 363 13.29 -1.22 16.84
N ARG A 364 12.64 -1.82 17.85
CA ARG A 364 13.32 -2.39 19.02
C ARG A 364 14.35 -3.44 18.63
N GLY A 365 15.47 -3.47 19.30
CA GLY A 365 16.58 -4.37 19.00
C GLY A 365 17.23 -4.13 17.63
N GLY A 366 16.90 -3.03 16.93
CA GLY A 366 17.39 -2.70 15.59
C GLY A 366 16.71 -3.52 14.48
N TRP A 367 15.51 -4.06 14.72
CA TRP A 367 14.66 -4.76 13.79
C TRP A 367 13.30 -4.06 13.71
N LEU A 368 12.74 -3.96 12.51
CA LEU A 368 11.34 -3.55 12.35
C LEU A 368 10.45 -4.74 12.75
N HIS A 369 9.71 -4.54 13.82
CA HIS A 369 8.64 -5.44 14.27
C HIS A 369 7.39 -5.16 13.45
N THR A 370 7.05 -6.10 12.56
CA THR A 370 5.95 -5.87 11.61
C THR A 370 4.58 -5.97 12.24
N GLY A 371 4.49 -6.67 13.38
CA GLY A 371 3.22 -7.03 14.00
C GLY A 371 2.43 -8.07 13.21
N ASP A 372 3.05 -8.69 12.21
CA ASP A 372 2.46 -9.77 11.43
C ASP A 372 3.09 -11.11 11.84
N VAL A 373 2.28 -12.15 11.99
CA VAL A 373 2.70 -13.53 12.30
C VAL A 373 2.97 -14.25 11.00
N ALA A 374 4.14 -14.88 10.90
CA ALA A 374 4.54 -15.62 9.71
C ALA A 374 5.11 -17.00 10.06
N ARG A 375 5.25 -17.82 9.03
CA ARG A 375 6.03 -19.06 9.01
C ARG A 375 6.83 -19.13 7.71
N VAL A 376 7.86 -19.95 7.70
CA VAL A 376 8.68 -20.22 6.50
C VAL A 376 8.60 -21.71 6.15
N ASP A 377 8.56 -22.03 4.85
CA ASP A 377 8.64 -23.39 4.37
C ASP A 377 10.11 -23.82 4.12
N PRO A 378 10.38 -25.12 3.87
CA PRO A 378 11.74 -25.63 3.62
C PRO A 378 12.47 -25.00 2.42
N ASP A 379 11.72 -24.44 1.46
CA ASP A 379 12.28 -23.78 0.27
C ASP A 379 12.50 -22.28 0.50
N GLY A 380 12.26 -21.76 1.73
CA GLY A 380 12.47 -20.36 2.10
C GLY A 380 11.33 -19.41 1.72
N TYR A 381 10.17 -19.93 1.31
CA TYR A 381 8.98 -19.12 1.07
C TYR A 381 8.28 -18.78 2.37
N LEU A 382 7.94 -17.50 2.52
CA LEU A 382 7.27 -16.97 3.70
C LEU A 382 5.75 -16.94 3.48
N TYR A 383 5.02 -17.14 4.57
CA TYR A 383 3.56 -17.16 4.61
C TYR A 383 3.09 -16.29 5.76
N ILE A 384 2.30 -15.26 5.50
CA ILE A 384 1.63 -14.52 6.57
C ILE A 384 0.46 -15.36 7.07
N VAL A 385 0.50 -15.69 8.34
CA VAL A 385 -0.56 -16.44 9.02
C VAL A 385 -1.67 -15.51 9.48
N ASP A 386 -1.30 -14.42 10.16
CA ASP A 386 -2.24 -13.37 10.58
C ASP A 386 -1.49 -12.12 11.13
N ARG A 387 -2.24 -11.19 11.73
CA ARG A 387 -1.68 -10.11 12.54
C ARG A 387 -1.71 -10.44 14.02
N LEU A 388 -0.65 -10.12 14.73
CA LEU A 388 -0.58 -10.30 16.18
C LEU A 388 -1.79 -9.70 16.92
N LYS A 389 -2.21 -8.50 16.53
CA LYS A 389 -3.34 -7.78 17.13
C LYS A 389 -4.72 -8.31 16.77
N ASP A 390 -4.83 -9.04 15.65
CA ASP A 390 -6.11 -9.58 15.16
C ASP A 390 -6.28 -11.04 15.59
N MET A 391 -5.21 -11.66 16.13
CA MET A 391 -5.22 -12.99 16.70
C MET A 391 -6.23 -13.09 17.85
N ILE A 392 -7.05 -14.12 17.84
CA ILE A 392 -8.08 -14.38 18.83
C ILE A 392 -7.53 -15.39 19.82
N ILE A 393 -7.52 -15.03 21.11
CA ILE A 393 -7.08 -15.94 22.17
C ILE A 393 -8.31 -16.55 22.82
N SER A 394 -8.58 -17.82 22.51
CA SER A 394 -9.73 -18.57 23.01
C SER A 394 -9.31 -19.73 23.89
N MET A 395 -9.58 -19.66 25.19
CA MET A 395 -9.20 -20.69 26.18
C MET A 395 -7.69 -21.00 26.19
N GLY A 396 -6.85 -19.99 25.92
CA GLY A 396 -5.39 -20.15 25.84
C GLY A 396 -4.87 -20.60 24.48
N GLU A 397 -5.75 -20.93 23.54
CA GLU A 397 -5.39 -21.31 22.18
C GLU A 397 -5.45 -20.12 21.22
N ASN A 398 -4.47 -20.01 20.34
CA ASN A 398 -4.42 -18.98 19.31
C ASN A 398 -5.28 -19.39 18.11
N ILE A 399 -6.24 -18.54 17.76
CA ILE A 399 -7.02 -18.66 16.53
C ILE A 399 -6.56 -17.53 15.60
N TYR A 400 -6.16 -17.89 14.41
CA TYR A 400 -5.77 -16.96 13.37
C TYR A 400 -6.97 -16.71 12.45
N PRO A 401 -7.59 -15.51 12.49
CA PRO A 401 -8.76 -15.19 11.68
C PRO A 401 -8.61 -15.53 10.20
N ARG A 402 -7.43 -15.29 9.63
CA ARG A 402 -7.15 -15.55 8.21
C ARG A 402 -7.31 -17.03 7.84
N GLU A 403 -6.87 -17.95 8.69
CA GLU A 403 -7.01 -19.38 8.45
C GLU A 403 -8.49 -19.78 8.31
N VAL A 404 -9.34 -19.17 9.12
CA VAL A 404 -10.79 -19.41 9.09
C VAL A 404 -11.42 -18.72 7.87
N GLU A 405 -11.03 -17.48 7.59
CA GLU A 405 -11.50 -16.69 6.44
C GLU A 405 -11.23 -17.41 5.12
N GLU A 406 -10.03 -17.95 4.92
CA GLU A 406 -9.65 -18.69 3.70
C GLU A 406 -10.57 -19.90 3.46
N LEU A 407 -10.98 -20.61 4.50
CA LEU A 407 -11.93 -21.71 4.37
C LEU A 407 -13.36 -21.21 4.12
N VAL A 408 -13.77 -20.13 4.78
CA VAL A 408 -15.09 -19.52 4.51
C VAL A 408 -15.19 -19.06 3.05
N TYR A 409 -14.13 -18.50 2.46
CA TYR A 409 -14.07 -18.12 1.05
C TYR A 409 -14.22 -19.29 0.08
N GLN A 410 -13.82 -20.51 0.48
CA GLN A 410 -13.97 -21.70 -0.35
C GLN A 410 -15.41 -22.23 -0.36
N PHE A 411 -16.25 -21.80 0.58
CA PHE A 411 -17.63 -22.27 0.66
C PHE A 411 -18.49 -21.65 -0.45
N PRO A 412 -19.23 -22.46 -1.24
CA PRO A 412 -20.03 -21.96 -2.35
C PRO A 412 -21.02 -20.88 -1.94
N GLY A 413 -21.08 -19.78 -2.70
CA GLY A 413 -21.97 -18.66 -2.47
C GLY A 413 -21.37 -17.50 -1.67
N ILE A 414 -20.27 -17.70 -0.95
CA ILE A 414 -19.58 -16.62 -0.22
C ILE A 414 -18.80 -15.73 -1.20
N ALA A 415 -19.01 -14.43 -1.11
CA ALA A 415 -18.26 -13.41 -1.87
C ALA A 415 -17.11 -12.84 -1.06
N GLU A 416 -17.32 -12.56 0.23
CA GLU A 416 -16.32 -11.99 1.14
C GLU A 416 -16.53 -12.51 2.56
N ALA A 417 -15.44 -12.59 3.32
CA ALA A 417 -15.49 -12.97 4.73
C ALA A 417 -14.47 -12.20 5.58
N ALA A 418 -14.83 -11.93 6.82
CA ALA A 418 -13.95 -11.40 7.86
C ALA A 418 -14.27 -12.08 9.19
N VAL A 419 -13.26 -12.56 9.88
CA VAL A 419 -13.38 -13.14 11.22
C VAL A 419 -12.76 -12.18 12.22
N ILE A 420 -13.49 -11.91 13.31
CA ILE A 420 -13.12 -10.91 14.30
C ILE A 420 -13.31 -11.52 15.70
N GLY A 421 -12.36 -11.26 16.59
CA GLY A 421 -12.47 -11.64 18.00
C GLY A 421 -13.52 -10.79 18.72
N ILE A 422 -14.44 -11.47 19.38
CA ILE A 422 -15.42 -10.85 20.28
C ILE A 422 -15.23 -11.41 21.69
N GLU A 423 -15.59 -10.63 22.71
CA GLU A 423 -15.54 -11.08 24.10
C GLU A 423 -16.49 -12.25 24.35
N ASP A 424 -15.97 -13.30 24.97
CA ASP A 424 -16.73 -14.48 25.41
C ASP A 424 -16.46 -14.75 26.90
N LYS A 425 -17.52 -14.84 27.71
CA LYS A 425 -17.43 -14.98 29.18
C LYS A 425 -16.71 -16.24 29.65
N LEU A 426 -16.73 -17.30 28.85
CA LEU A 426 -16.15 -18.59 29.20
C LEU A 426 -14.77 -18.79 28.57
N ARG A 427 -14.51 -18.16 27.44
CA ARG A 427 -13.33 -18.42 26.60
C ARG A 427 -12.32 -17.28 26.58
N GLY A 428 -12.65 -16.12 27.17
CA GLY A 428 -11.94 -14.87 26.99
C GLY A 428 -12.34 -14.21 25.66
N GLN A 429 -12.03 -14.87 24.55
CA GLN A 429 -12.48 -14.45 23.22
C GLN A 429 -13.06 -15.61 22.43
N ALA A 430 -13.91 -15.31 21.44
CA ALA A 430 -14.42 -16.23 20.42
C ALA A 430 -14.45 -15.53 19.05
N GLY A 431 -14.36 -16.31 17.97
CA GLY A 431 -14.51 -15.78 16.61
C GLY A 431 -15.96 -15.46 16.27
N ALA A 432 -16.21 -14.30 15.67
CA ALA A 432 -17.43 -13.97 14.93
C ALA A 432 -17.09 -13.81 13.45
N CYS A 433 -17.81 -14.50 12.58
CA CYS A 433 -17.63 -14.46 11.13
C CYS A 433 -18.66 -13.53 10.50
N PHE A 434 -18.20 -12.50 9.81
CA PHE A 434 -18.99 -11.59 9.00
C PHE A 434 -18.74 -11.90 7.53
N TYR A 435 -19.79 -12.09 6.74
CA TYR A 435 -19.66 -12.49 5.34
C TYR A 435 -20.67 -11.80 4.45
N SER A 436 -20.35 -11.70 3.16
CA SER A 436 -21.28 -11.29 2.12
C SER A 436 -21.42 -12.42 1.08
N LEU A 437 -22.54 -12.42 0.38
CA LEU A 437 -22.86 -13.43 -0.64
C LEU A 437 -22.68 -12.87 -2.05
N HIS A 438 -22.42 -13.75 -3.00
CA HIS A 438 -22.55 -13.41 -4.41
C HIS A 438 -24.03 -13.07 -4.76
N PRO A 439 -24.29 -12.17 -5.73
CA PRO A 439 -25.66 -11.83 -6.12
C PRO A 439 -26.52 -13.07 -6.42
N GLY A 440 -27.65 -13.18 -5.74
CA GLY A 440 -28.56 -14.31 -5.89
C GLY A 440 -28.19 -15.59 -5.17
N ALA A 441 -27.03 -15.65 -4.51
CA ALA A 441 -26.65 -16.80 -3.72
C ALA A 441 -27.37 -16.83 -2.37
N THR A 442 -27.61 -18.03 -1.87
CA THR A 442 -28.09 -18.29 -0.50
C THR A 442 -27.25 -19.42 0.09
N ILE A 443 -26.97 -19.36 1.39
CA ILE A 443 -26.20 -20.42 2.08
C ILE A 443 -26.92 -20.92 3.33
N SER A 444 -26.59 -22.14 3.72
CA SER A 444 -26.98 -22.70 5.00
C SER A 444 -25.84 -22.55 5.99
N ILE A 445 -26.04 -21.81 7.07
CA ILE A 445 -25.05 -21.69 8.16
C ILE A 445 -24.73 -23.07 8.79
N ARG A 446 -25.69 -23.97 8.80
CA ARG A 446 -25.47 -25.34 9.28
C ARG A 446 -24.49 -26.10 8.38
N GLU A 447 -24.59 -25.95 7.07
CA GLU A 447 -23.66 -26.55 6.11
C GLU A 447 -22.30 -25.92 6.14
N LEU A 448 -22.23 -24.59 6.22
CA LEU A 448 -20.97 -23.86 6.41
C LEU A 448 -20.26 -24.33 7.70
N LYS A 449 -20.97 -24.44 8.82
CA LYS A 449 -20.40 -24.96 10.07
C LYS A 449 -19.89 -26.41 9.92
N LYS A 450 -20.62 -27.27 9.24
CA LYS A 450 -20.17 -28.67 8.96
C LYS A 450 -18.91 -28.67 8.10
N PHE A 451 -18.88 -27.82 7.08
CA PHE A 451 -17.71 -27.67 6.22
C PHE A 451 -16.48 -27.20 7.02
N LEU A 452 -16.62 -26.19 7.88
CA LEU A 452 -15.56 -25.74 8.76
C LEU A 452 -15.13 -26.83 9.77
N GLN A 453 -16.06 -27.57 10.32
CA GLN A 453 -15.77 -28.70 11.24
C GLN A 453 -14.96 -29.82 10.59
N ALA A 454 -15.14 -30.05 9.30
CA ALA A 454 -14.38 -31.03 8.56
C ALA A 454 -12.92 -30.60 8.26
N ASN A 455 -12.63 -29.28 8.36
CA ASN A 455 -11.35 -28.72 7.94
C ASN A 455 -10.59 -27.97 9.05
N LEU A 456 -11.21 -27.71 10.20
CA LEU A 456 -10.63 -26.96 11.32
C LEU A 456 -10.83 -27.67 12.66
N ALA A 457 -9.91 -27.44 13.58
CA ALA A 457 -10.10 -27.79 14.98
C ALA A 457 -11.33 -27.03 15.54
N LEU A 458 -12.09 -27.71 16.42
CA LEU A 458 -13.38 -27.20 16.93
C LEU A 458 -13.27 -25.81 17.60
N TYR A 459 -12.16 -25.54 18.27
CA TYR A 459 -11.95 -24.24 18.95
C TYR A 459 -11.78 -23.06 17.98
N LYS A 460 -11.35 -23.31 16.73
CA LYS A 460 -11.17 -22.30 15.68
C LYS A 460 -12.48 -21.88 15.00
N ILE A 461 -13.56 -22.66 15.16
CA ILE A 461 -14.83 -22.41 14.46
C ILE A 461 -15.52 -21.21 15.07
N PRO A 462 -15.92 -20.20 14.26
CA PRO A 462 -16.65 -19.03 14.74
C PRO A 462 -17.95 -19.41 15.46
N ARG A 463 -18.23 -18.72 16.55
CA ARG A 463 -19.46 -18.91 17.33
C ARG A 463 -20.66 -18.22 16.69
N GLU A 464 -20.42 -17.06 16.16
CA GLU A 464 -21.43 -16.22 15.53
C GLU A 464 -21.14 -16.07 14.03
N PHE A 465 -22.20 -16.00 13.23
CA PHE A 465 -22.13 -15.82 11.77
C PHE A 465 -23.15 -14.74 11.39
N HIS A 466 -22.66 -13.66 10.76
CA HIS A 466 -23.45 -12.48 10.41
C HIS A 466 -23.32 -12.19 8.93
N GLU A 467 -24.43 -12.22 8.23
CA GLU A 467 -24.49 -11.80 6.82
C GLU A 467 -24.57 -10.28 6.73
N LEU A 468 -23.75 -9.69 5.88
CA LEU A 468 -23.77 -8.26 5.55
C LEU A 468 -23.98 -8.09 4.04
N PRO A 469 -24.68 -7.05 3.60
CA PRO A 469 -24.82 -6.79 2.16
C PRO A 469 -23.48 -6.62 1.45
N HIS A 470 -22.51 -6.00 2.12
CA HIS A 470 -21.12 -5.84 1.73
C HIS A 470 -20.25 -5.62 2.97
N LEU A 471 -19.00 -6.00 2.90
CA LEU A 471 -18.06 -5.70 3.98
C LEU A 471 -17.47 -4.29 3.80
N PRO A 472 -17.47 -3.44 4.85
CA PRO A 472 -16.89 -2.11 4.77
C PRO A 472 -15.39 -2.18 4.48
N ARG A 473 -14.89 -1.19 3.72
CA ARG A 473 -13.49 -1.13 3.29
C ARG A 473 -12.81 0.14 3.76
N THR A 474 -11.51 0.04 3.94
CA THR A 474 -10.64 1.20 4.11
C THR A 474 -10.45 1.92 2.78
N ALA A 475 -9.93 3.15 2.81
CA ALA A 475 -9.57 3.91 1.61
C ALA A 475 -8.55 3.18 0.69
N THR A 476 -7.80 2.21 1.24
CA THR A 476 -6.87 1.36 0.48
C THR A 476 -7.51 0.07 -0.04
N GLY A 477 -8.84 -0.09 0.09
CA GLY A 477 -9.59 -1.25 -0.40
C GLY A 477 -9.56 -2.49 0.51
N LYS A 478 -8.90 -2.43 1.68
CA LYS A 478 -8.86 -3.53 2.67
C LYS A 478 -10.19 -3.61 3.43
N ILE A 479 -10.60 -4.81 3.84
CA ILE A 479 -11.76 -4.98 4.74
C ILE A 479 -11.48 -4.25 6.06
N ALA A 480 -12.40 -3.38 6.46
CA ALA A 480 -12.28 -2.54 7.64
C ALA A 480 -12.81 -3.27 8.89
N LYS A 481 -12.11 -4.33 9.37
CA LYS A 481 -12.51 -5.16 10.52
C LYS A 481 -12.93 -4.33 11.75
N ARG A 482 -12.25 -3.21 12.02
CA ARG A 482 -12.61 -2.32 13.15
C ARG A 482 -13.97 -1.64 12.96
N ALA A 483 -14.31 -1.23 11.74
CA ALA A 483 -15.60 -0.63 11.46
C ALA A 483 -16.71 -1.67 11.65
N ILE A 484 -16.49 -2.90 11.17
CA ILE A 484 -17.41 -4.03 11.37
C ILE A 484 -17.62 -4.28 12.87
N LEU A 485 -16.53 -4.40 13.64
CA LEU A 485 -16.62 -4.66 15.07
C LEU A 485 -17.37 -3.53 15.81
N LYS A 486 -17.05 -2.28 15.49
CA LYS A 486 -17.71 -1.12 16.09
C LYS A 486 -19.20 -1.14 15.84
N GLU A 487 -19.61 -1.30 14.60
CA GLU A 487 -21.02 -1.34 14.21
C GLU A 487 -21.75 -2.52 14.88
N PHE A 488 -21.12 -3.70 14.91
CA PHE A 488 -21.64 -4.87 15.57
C PHE A 488 -21.85 -4.66 17.08
N MET A 489 -20.86 -4.06 17.76
CA MET A 489 -20.98 -3.77 19.19
C MET A 489 -22.06 -2.72 19.51
N GLU A 490 -22.20 -1.72 18.67
CA GLU A 490 -23.29 -0.72 18.77
C GLU A 490 -24.67 -1.37 18.57
N GLN A 491 -24.82 -2.25 17.59
CA GLN A 491 -26.06 -3.00 17.36
C GLN A 491 -26.38 -3.96 18.51
N LYS A 492 -25.38 -4.63 19.06
CA LYS A 492 -25.52 -5.53 20.21
C LYS A 492 -25.92 -4.76 21.47
N ALA A 493 -25.35 -3.59 21.71
CA ALA A 493 -25.72 -2.71 22.82
C ALA A 493 -27.18 -2.19 22.71
N LEU A 494 -27.68 -2.00 21.48
CA LEU A 494 -29.06 -1.61 21.20
C LEU A 494 -30.05 -2.79 21.18
N GLY A 495 -29.62 -4.01 21.47
CA GLY A 495 -30.43 -5.21 21.43
C GLY A 495 -30.93 -5.61 20.04
N LYS A 496 -30.31 -5.08 18.97
CA LYS A 496 -30.68 -5.34 17.56
C LYS A 496 -29.86 -6.45 16.90
N ALA A 497 -28.71 -6.81 17.46
CA ALA A 497 -27.92 -7.96 17.00
C ALA A 497 -28.31 -9.20 17.81
N LYS A 498 -28.81 -10.24 17.14
CA LYS A 498 -29.06 -11.58 17.70
C LYS A 498 -27.90 -12.51 17.42
#